data_f357c7770c9d3f0f410e5854556cde48
#
_entry.id   f357c7770c9d3f0f410e5854556cde48
#
_cell.length_a   1.000
_cell.length_b   1.000
_cell.length_c   1.000
_cell.angle_alpha   90.00
_cell.angle_beta   90.00
_cell.angle_gamma   90.00
#
_symmetry.space_group_name_H-M   'P 1'
#
loop_
_entity.id
_entity.type
_entity.pdbx_description
1 polymer ?
#
loop_
_entity_poly.entity_id
_entity_poly.type
_entity_poly.pdbx_seq_one_letter_code
_entity_poly.pdbx_strand_id
1 'polypeptide(L)'
;LTSLEVEDLVTLRDVVALLQRAELVARISDEIERHLVELGTDGRLVRLQLRELMAGVEDERRLVVLDYLQTDASWDLEQAIDTLSDLDMEDLLDPDKVAHALHLSGHGQEDDMDAHLQPRGYRMLARIPRLPDDLADRLVAHYGSLGKLSRASVEDLCTVDGVTEHWALTIKDALGRIAESSILDRYN
;
A
#
# COMPACT_ATOMS: atom_id res chain seq x y z
N LEU A 1 -3.42 14.26 -5.35
CA LEU A 1 -3.02 13.35 -4.27
C LEU A 1 -1.50 13.36 -4.23
N THR A 2 -0.94 14.04 -3.27
CA THR A 2 0.49 13.98 -2.98
C THR A 2 0.79 12.51 -2.66
N SER A 3 1.70 11.90 -3.38
CA SER A 3 2.22 10.57 -3.05
C SER A 3 2.66 10.60 -1.59
N LEU A 4 1.90 9.94 -0.71
CA LEU A 4 2.31 9.79 0.68
C LEU A 4 3.60 8.98 0.66
N GLU A 5 4.66 9.54 1.20
CA GLU A 5 5.94 8.85 1.27
C GLU A 5 5.78 7.56 2.06
N VAL A 6 6.52 6.50 1.70
CA VAL A 6 6.40 5.18 2.35
C VAL A 6 6.62 5.26 3.86
N GLU A 7 7.34 6.29 4.31
CA GLU A 7 7.70 6.53 5.70
C GLU A 7 6.66 7.33 6.49
N ASP A 8 5.65 7.93 5.82
CA ASP A 8 4.62 8.75 6.48
C ASP A 8 3.52 7.94 7.17
N LEU A 9 3.42 6.64 6.86
CA LEU A 9 2.45 5.75 7.52
C LEU A 9 3.11 5.07 8.72
N VAL A 10 3.10 5.74 9.85
CA VAL A 10 3.80 5.29 11.07
C VAL A 10 2.85 4.64 12.06
N THR A 11 1.58 5.09 12.08
CA THR A 11 0.58 4.62 13.03
C THR A 11 -0.57 3.91 12.34
N LEU A 12 -1.33 3.13 13.11
CA LEU A 12 -2.58 2.51 12.64
C LEU A 12 -3.54 3.58 12.10
N ARG A 13 -3.64 4.72 12.77
CA ARG A 13 -4.46 5.85 12.32
C ARG A 13 -4.09 6.35 10.93
N ASP A 14 -2.79 6.45 10.61
CA ASP A 14 -2.33 6.93 9.30
C ASP A 14 -2.73 5.94 8.20
N VAL A 15 -2.55 4.65 8.45
CA VAL A 15 -2.92 3.58 7.51
C VAL A 15 -4.42 3.56 7.26
N VAL A 16 -5.22 3.58 8.32
CA VAL A 16 -6.70 3.61 8.23
C VAL A 16 -7.17 4.86 7.50
N ALA A 17 -6.65 6.04 7.83
CA ALA A 17 -7.02 7.29 7.18
C ALA A 17 -6.67 7.30 5.67
N LEU A 18 -5.60 6.64 5.26
CA LEU A 18 -5.27 6.49 3.84
C LEU A 18 -6.26 5.56 3.14
N LEU A 19 -6.58 4.41 3.75
CA LEU A 19 -7.54 3.45 3.17
C LEU A 19 -8.94 4.05 3.08
N GLN A 20 -9.41 4.77 4.10
CA GLN A 20 -10.68 5.53 4.06
C GLN A 20 -10.70 6.51 2.90
N ARG A 21 -9.65 7.32 2.73
CA ARG A 21 -9.57 8.30 1.63
C ARG A 21 -9.55 7.63 0.27
N ALA A 22 -8.80 6.55 0.10
CA ALA A 22 -8.73 5.81 -1.16
C ALA A 22 -10.10 5.24 -1.52
N GLU A 23 -10.81 4.64 -0.57
CA GLU A 23 -12.15 4.10 -0.76
C GLU A 23 -13.18 5.20 -1.10
N LEU A 24 -13.14 6.34 -0.39
CA LEU A 24 -14.01 7.48 -0.71
C LEU A 24 -13.77 8.00 -2.13
N VAL A 25 -12.52 8.11 -2.56
CA VAL A 25 -12.18 8.52 -3.93
C VAL A 25 -12.67 7.50 -4.95
N ALA A 26 -12.57 6.19 -4.66
CA ALA A 26 -13.10 5.14 -5.52
C ALA A 26 -14.62 5.27 -5.70
N ARG A 27 -15.37 5.42 -4.61
CA ARG A 27 -16.85 5.60 -4.65
C ARG A 27 -17.26 6.85 -5.42
N ILE A 28 -16.56 7.97 -5.23
CA ILE A 28 -16.81 9.20 -5.98
C ILE A 28 -16.52 8.99 -7.47
N SER A 29 -15.45 8.29 -7.80
CA SER A 29 -15.09 7.96 -9.19
C SER A 29 -16.18 7.13 -9.86
N ASP A 30 -16.71 6.12 -9.20
CA ASP A 30 -17.80 5.27 -9.70
C ASP A 30 -19.09 6.08 -9.93
N GLU A 31 -19.39 7.04 -9.06
CA GLU A 31 -20.50 7.95 -9.23
C GLU A 31 -20.33 8.86 -10.46
N ILE A 32 -19.13 9.41 -10.62
CA ILE A 32 -18.77 10.21 -11.80
C ILE A 32 -18.85 9.36 -13.08
N GLU A 33 -18.33 8.13 -13.08
CA GLU A 33 -18.41 7.23 -14.25
C GLU A 33 -19.86 6.97 -14.66
N ARG A 34 -20.76 6.75 -13.72
CA ARG A 34 -22.19 6.56 -14.00
C ARG A 34 -22.80 7.75 -14.72
N HIS A 35 -22.47 8.98 -14.31
CA HIS A 35 -22.94 10.19 -14.97
C HIS A 35 -22.30 10.42 -16.33
N LEU A 36 -21.02 10.06 -16.52
CA LEU A 36 -20.32 10.18 -17.78
C LEU A 36 -20.88 9.26 -18.87
N VAL A 37 -21.55 8.16 -18.52
CA VAL A 37 -22.24 7.28 -19.47
C VAL A 37 -23.35 8.02 -20.20
N GLU A 38 -24.05 8.92 -19.51
CA GLU A 38 -25.16 9.71 -20.06
C GLU A 38 -24.70 10.76 -21.06
N LEU A 39 -23.45 11.22 -20.98
CA LEU A 39 -22.85 12.22 -21.88
C LEU A 39 -22.38 11.65 -23.23
N GLY A 40 -22.45 10.36 -23.45
CA GLY A 40 -22.11 9.70 -24.71
C GLY A 40 -20.66 9.91 -25.15
N THR A 41 -20.46 10.42 -26.38
CA THR A 41 -19.12 10.60 -26.97
C THR A 41 -18.28 11.64 -26.24
N ASP A 42 -18.91 12.72 -25.72
CA ASP A 42 -18.21 13.80 -25.03
C ASP A 42 -17.66 13.36 -23.67
N GLY A 43 -18.33 12.40 -23.02
CA GLY A 43 -17.86 11.79 -21.78
C GLY A 43 -16.69 10.80 -21.94
N ARG A 44 -16.39 10.36 -23.17
CA ARG A 44 -15.37 9.30 -23.38
C ARG A 44 -13.95 9.71 -22.96
N LEU A 45 -13.54 10.92 -23.32
CA LEU A 45 -12.20 11.42 -22.96
C LEU A 45 -12.06 11.63 -21.46
N VAL A 46 -13.07 12.21 -20.83
CA VAL A 46 -13.09 12.43 -19.38
C VAL A 46 -13.04 11.11 -18.63
N ARG A 47 -13.78 10.10 -19.10
CA ARG A 47 -13.74 8.75 -18.54
C ARG A 47 -12.35 8.12 -18.62
N LEU A 48 -11.66 8.28 -19.77
CA LEU A 48 -10.30 7.75 -19.92
C LEU A 48 -9.34 8.39 -18.93
N GLN A 49 -9.40 9.72 -18.78
CA GLN A 49 -8.58 10.45 -17.82
C GLN A 49 -8.90 10.07 -16.36
N LEU A 50 -10.18 9.88 -16.05
CA LEU A 50 -10.60 9.44 -14.71
C LEU A 50 -10.02 8.06 -14.38
N ARG A 51 -10.09 7.11 -15.30
CA ARG A 51 -9.52 5.78 -15.13
C ARG A 51 -8.00 5.79 -14.95
N GLU A 52 -7.30 6.64 -15.69
CA GLU A 52 -5.86 6.81 -15.55
C GLU A 52 -5.49 7.36 -14.16
N LEU A 53 -6.25 8.33 -13.66
CA LEU A 53 -6.07 8.84 -12.30
C LEU A 53 -6.39 7.80 -11.23
N MET A 54 -7.44 7.01 -11.44
CA MET A 54 -7.86 5.99 -10.48
C MET A 54 -6.92 4.81 -10.40
N ALA A 55 -6.26 4.43 -11.51
CA ALA A 55 -5.30 3.33 -11.51
C ALA A 55 -4.22 3.51 -10.44
N GLY A 56 -3.66 4.72 -10.29
CA GLY A 56 -2.68 5.01 -9.25
C GLY A 56 -3.23 4.93 -7.82
N VAL A 57 -4.49 5.29 -7.63
CA VAL A 57 -5.16 5.18 -6.31
C VAL A 57 -5.40 3.71 -5.94
N GLU A 58 -5.84 2.90 -6.90
CA GLU A 58 -6.05 1.47 -6.71
C GLU A 58 -4.75 0.74 -6.39
N ASP A 59 -3.68 1.01 -7.16
CA ASP A 59 -2.36 0.43 -6.93
C ASP A 59 -1.82 0.80 -5.54
N GLU A 60 -1.94 2.07 -5.13
CA GLU A 60 -1.50 2.51 -3.80
C GLU A 60 -2.33 1.84 -2.69
N ARG A 61 -3.66 1.75 -2.85
CA ARG A 61 -4.55 1.07 -1.90
C ARG A 61 -4.14 -0.39 -1.72
N ARG A 62 -3.92 -1.13 -2.82
CA ARG A 62 -3.47 -2.53 -2.79
C ARG A 62 -2.13 -2.68 -2.06
N LEU A 63 -1.16 -1.84 -2.38
CA LEU A 63 0.16 -1.88 -1.76
C LEU A 63 0.13 -1.58 -0.25
N VAL A 64 -0.74 -0.65 0.19
CA VAL A 64 -0.93 -0.36 1.61
C VAL A 64 -1.54 -1.56 2.33
N VAL A 65 -2.57 -2.17 1.75
CA VAL A 65 -3.17 -3.38 2.31
C VAL A 65 -2.12 -4.49 2.42
N LEU A 66 -1.33 -4.74 1.36
CA LEU A 66 -0.25 -5.75 1.37
C LEU A 66 0.83 -5.47 2.43
N ASP A 67 1.14 -4.20 2.67
CA ASP A 67 2.20 -3.82 3.64
C ASP A 67 1.77 -4.02 5.10
N TYR A 68 0.49 -3.84 5.41
CA TYR A 68 0.04 -3.79 6.80
C TYR A 68 -0.94 -4.90 7.18
N LEU A 69 -1.61 -5.51 6.21
CA LEU A 69 -2.51 -6.62 6.46
C LEU A 69 -1.72 -7.89 6.82
N GLN A 70 -2.14 -8.56 7.88
CA GLN A 70 -1.65 -9.91 8.15
C GLN A 70 -2.49 -10.90 7.34
N THR A 71 -1.97 -11.28 6.18
CA THR A 71 -2.60 -12.31 5.36
C THR A 71 -2.34 -13.70 5.94
N ASP A 72 -3.39 -14.45 6.15
CA ASP A 72 -3.33 -15.88 6.42
C ASP A 72 -4.11 -16.67 5.34
N ALA A 73 -4.21 -17.97 5.49
CA ALA A 73 -4.90 -18.82 4.50
C ALA A 73 -6.42 -18.53 4.38
N SER A 74 -7.00 -17.76 5.29
CA SER A 74 -8.42 -17.41 5.35
C SER A 74 -8.72 -15.95 5.02
N TRP A 75 -7.69 -15.10 4.89
CA TRP A 75 -7.82 -13.66 4.69
C TRP A 75 -6.76 -13.17 3.70
N ASP A 76 -7.18 -12.83 2.50
CA ASP A 76 -6.30 -12.35 1.43
C ASP A 76 -6.56 -10.89 1.04
N LEU A 77 -5.76 -10.39 0.11
CA LEU A 77 -5.85 -9.02 -0.38
C LEU A 77 -7.23 -8.70 -1.00
N GLU A 78 -7.79 -9.60 -1.79
CA GLU A 78 -9.06 -9.38 -2.49
C GLU A 78 -10.20 -9.30 -1.47
N GLN A 79 -10.22 -10.20 -0.48
CA GLN A 79 -11.21 -10.16 0.60
C GLN A 79 -11.11 -8.87 1.42
N ALA A 80 -9.91 -8.37 1.68
CA ALA A 80 -9.73 -7.10 2.39
C ALA A 80 -10.26 -5.90 1.60
N ILE A 81 -9.99 -5.86 0.29
CA ILE A 81 -10.49 -4.81 -0.60
C ILE A 81 -12.02 -4.88 -0.71
N ASP A 82 -12.58 -6.08 -0.89
CA ASP A 82 -14.02 -6.29 -0.95
C ASP A 82 -14.69 -5.86 0.37
N THR A 83 -14.12 -6.26 1.52
CA THR A 83 -14.63 -5.85 2.84
C THR A 83 -14.65 -4.32 2.99
N LEU A 84 -13.58 -3.64 2.58
CA LEU A 84 -13.52 -2.17 2.62
C LEU A 84 -14.59 -1.53 1.73
N SER A 85 -14.81 -2.09 0.55
CA SER A 85 -15.80 -1.60 -0.42
C SER A 85 -17.24 -1.85 0.04
N ASP A 86 -17.49 -2.88 0.84
CA ASP A 86 -18.80 -3.26 1.36
C ASP A 86 -19.22 -2.47 2.61
N LEU A 87 -18.29 -1.76 3.28
CA LEU A 87 -18.61 -0.91 4.42
C LEU A 87 -19.62 0.17 4.00
N ASP A 88 -20.61 0.43 4.82
CA ASP A 88 -21.47 1.59 4.61
C ASP A 88 -20.72 2.92 4.87
N MET A 89 -21.34 4.05 4.55
CA MET A 89 -20.65 5.35 4.66
C MET A 89 -20.37 5.72 6.13
N GLU A 90 -21.23 5.33 7.05
CA GLU A 90 -21.06 5.61 8.48
C GLU A 90 -19.91 4.79 9.05
N ASP A 91 -19.85 3.51 8.71
CA ASP A 91 -18.78 2.60 9.13
C ASP A 91 -17.44 2.95 8.48
N LEU A 92 -17.45 3.35 7.19
CA LEU A 92 -16.25 3.79 6.49
C LEU A 92 -15.63 5.06 7.10
N LEU A 93 -16.43 5.96 7.64
CA LEU A 93 -15.93 7.19 8.27
C LEU A 93 -15.46 6.99 9.72
N ASP A 94 -15.75 5.85 10.31
CA ASP A 94 -15.30 5.47 11.66
C ASP A 94 -13.95 4.70 11.56
N PRO A 95 -12.82 5.29 12.03
CA PRO A 95 -11.53 4.64 11.92
C PRO A 95 -11.45 3.29 12.65
N ASP A 96 -12.11 3.17 13.79
CA ASP A 96 -12.05 1.96 14.62
C ASP A 96 -12.78 0.81 13.90
N LYS A 97 -13.92 1.11 13.26
CA LYS A 97 -14.66 0.14 12.46
C LYS A 97 -13.87 -0.34 11.24
N VAL A 98 -13.18 0.57 10.55
CA VAL A 98 -12.32 0.21 9.42
C VAL A 98 -11.15 -0.65 9.87
N ALA A 99 -10.46 -0.28 10.97
CA ALA A 99 -9.37 -1.06 11.52
C ALA A 99 -9.83 -2.48 11.91
N HIS A 100 -10.99 -2.57 12.55
CA HIS A 100 -11.58 -3.85 12.94
C HIS A 100 -11.98 -4.71 11.73
N ALA A 101 -12.66 -4.12 10.75
CA ALA A 101 -13.12 -4.81 9.54
C ALA A 101 -11.94 -5.37 8.72
N LEU A 102 -10.81 -4.66 8.70
CA LEU A 102 -9.60 -5.06 7.99
C LEU A 102 -8.63 -5.87 8.86
N HIS A 103 -9.00 -6.22 10.08
CA HIS A 103 -8.13 -6.92 11.04
C HIS A 103 -6.76 -6.23 11.24
N LEU A 104 -6.73 -4.89 11.12
CA LEU A 104 -5.56 -4.08 11.36
C LEU A 104 -5.43 -3.85 12.87
N SER A 105 -4.79 -4.75 13.59
CA SER A 105 -4.57 -4.60 15.03
C SER A 105 -3.13 -4.15 15.30
N GLY A 106 -2.96 -3.12 16.12
CA GLY A 106 -1.68 -2.85 16.77
C GLY A 106 -1.33 -3.98 17.75
N HIS A 107 -0.07 -4.34 17.86
CA HIS A 107 0.38 -5.37 18.79
C HIS A 107 0.04 -5.02 20.24
N GLY A 108 -1.07 -5.53 20.78
CA GLY A 108 -1.25 -5.65 22.22
C GLY A 108 -2.41 -5.00 22.94
N GLN A 109 -3.20 -4.14 22.33
CA GLN A 109 -4.50 -3.70 22.88
C GLN A 109 -5.46 -3.40 21.74
N GLU A 110 -6.69 -3.87 21.86
CA GLU A 110 -7.83 -3.44 21.09
C GLU A 110 -7.91 -1.91 21.22
N ASP A 111 -7.98 -1.18 20.09
CA ASP A 111 -8.25 0.27 20.00
C ASP A 111 -7.06 1.27 20.15
N ASP A 112 -5.80 0.85 20.07
CA ASP A 112 -4.71 1.83 20.05
C ASP A 112 -4.43 2.32 18.61
N MET A 113 -5.17 3.34 18.16
CA MET A 113 -4.99 3.96 16.85
C MET A 113 -3.62 4.65 16.69
N ASP A 114 -2.92 4.93 17.79
CA ASP A 114 -1.58 5.49 17.78
C ASP A 114 -0.48 4.41 17.82
N ALA A 115 -0.88 3.13 17.77
CA ALA A 115 0.06 2.01 17.70
C ALA A 115 0.93 2.10 16.43
N HIS A 116 2.23 1.96 16.61
CA HIS A 116 3.18 1.92 15.51
C HIS A 116 3.07 0.62 14.72
N LEU A 117 2.87 0.75 13.42
CA LEU A 117 2.86 -0.38 12.49
C LEU A 117 4.20 -0.48 11.75
N GLN A 118 4.61 -1.71 11.46
CA GLN A 118 5.82 -1.96 10.67
C GLN A 118 5.42 -2.46 9.28
N PRO A 119 5.76 -1.72 8.19
CA PRO A 119 5.47 -2.15 6.84
C PRO A 119 6.28 -3.41 6.50
N ARG A 120 5.69 -4.28 5.69
CA ARG A 120 6.35 -5.48 5.18
C ARG A 120 7.37 -5.19 4.09
N GLY A 121 7.14 -4.14 3.28
CA GLY A 121 8.07 -3.66 2.26
C GLY A 121 7.52 -3.62 0.84
N TYR A 122 6.26 -3.96 0.59
CA TYR A 122 5.66 -3.98 -0.74
C TYR A 122 5.68 -2.61 -1.42
N ARG A 123 5.30 -1.53 -0.72
CA ARG A 123 5.29 -0.16 -1.25
C ARG A 123 6.70 0.28 -1.65
N MET A 124 7.70 -0.15 -0.91
CA MET A 124 9.09 0.13 -1.18
C MET A 124 9.59 -0.62 -2.42
N LEU A 125 9.33 -1.92 -2.49
CA LEU A 125 9.74 -2.77 -3.60
C LEU A 125 9.05 -2.37 -4.91
N ALA A 126 7.78 -1.95 -4.87
CA ALA A 126 7.04 -1.46 -6.03
C ALA A 126 7.66 -0.20 -6.68
N ARG A 127 8.47 0.56 -5.94
CA ARG A 127 9.21 1.72 -6.50
C ARG A 127 10.45 1.32 -7.29
N ILE A 128 10.86 0.06 -7.25
CA ILE A 128 12.01 -0.45 -8.00
C ILE A 128 11.57 -0.76 -9.43
N PRO A 129 12.07 -0.03 -10.44
CA PRO A 129 11.61 -0.21 -11.82
C PRO A 129 11.82 -1.65 -12.30
N ARG A 130 10.76 -2.25 -12.84
CA ARG A 130 10.78 -3.60 -13.44
C ARG A 130 11.11 -4.74 -12.47
N LEU A 131 11.03 -4.52 -11.16
CA LEU A 131 11.12 -5.63 -10.22
C LEU A 131 9.90 -6.54 -10.43
N PRO A 132 10.07 -7.85 -10.67
CA PRO A 132 8.95 -8.77 -10.81
C PRO A 132 8.16 -8.90 -9.49
N ASP A 133 6.83 -8.94 -9.58
CA ASP A 133 5.95 -9.05 -8.40
C ASP A 133 6.24 -10.32 -7.59
N ASP A 134 6.46 -11.45 -8.27
CA ASP A 134 6.80 -12.72 -7.63
C ASP A 134 8.13 -12.69 -6.89
N LEU A 135 9.05 -11.80 -7.28
CA LEU A 135 10.31 -11.58 -6.57
C LEU A 135 10.08 -10.71 -5.33
N ALA A 136 9.21 -9.69 -5.43
CA ALA A 136 8.80 -8.88 -4.28
C ALA A 136 8.12 -9.77 -3.22
N ASP A 137 7.21 -10.65 -3.63
CA ASP A 137 6.54 -11.60 -2.74
C ASP A 137 7.53 -12.50 -1.99
N ARG A 138 8.52 -13.08 -2.69
CA ARG A 138 9.54 -13.91 -2.06
C ARG A 138 10.41 -13.14 -1.07
N LEU A 139 10.79 -11.91 -1.42
CA LEU A 139 11.57 -11.05 -0.53
C LEU A 139 10.77 -10.72 0.75
N VAL A 140 9.52 -10.32 0.60
CA VAL A 140 8.66 -10.00 1.74
C VAL A 140 8.38 -11.24 2.58
N ALA A 141 8.12 -12.39 1.96
CA ALA A 141 7.94 -13.66 2.68
C ALA A 141 9.18 -14.06 3.48
N HIS A 142 10.38 -13.85 2.91
CA HIS A 142 11.65 -14.20 3.55
C HIS A 142 11.99 -13.28 4.74
N TYR A 143 11.88 -11.96 4.55
CA TYR A 143 12.30 -10.99 5.58
C TYR A 143 11.18 -10.61 6.56
N GLY A 144 9.94 -10.64 6.14
CA GLY A 144 8.74 -10.37 6.94
C GLY A 144 8.54 -8.89 7.32
N SER A 145 9.54 -8.04 7.20
CA SER A 145 9.43 -6.60 7.46
C SER A 145 10.45 -5.79 6.67
N LEU A 146 10.07 -4.55 6.32
CA LEU A 146 10.95 -3.59 5.65
C LEU A 146 12.23 -3.34 6.43
N GLY A 147 12.15 -3.25 7.76
CA GLY A 147 13.33 -3.04 8.60
C GLY A 147 14.37 -4.16 8.52
N LYS A 148 13.95 -5.43 8.38
CA LYS A 148 14.87 -6.54 8.14
C LYS A 148 15.41 -6.53 6.73
N LEU A 149 14.56 -6.29 5.73
CA LEU A 149 14.95 -6.18 4.33
C LEU A 149 16.01 -5.09 4.10
N SER A 150 15.85 -3.91 4.71
CA SER A 150 16.77 -2.79 4.58
C SER A 150 18.15 -3.06 5.18
N ARG A 151 18.24 -3.92 6.21
CA ARG A 151 19.50 -4.29 6.86
C ARG A 151 20.23 -5.44 6.15
N ALA A 152 19.54 -6.17 5.28
CA ALA A 152 20.12 -7.30 4.57
C ALA A 152 21.34 -6.85 3.72
N SER A 153 22.39 -7.65 3.70
CA SER A 153 23.52 -7.47 2.79
C SER A 153 23.18 -7.95 1.37
N VAL A 154 24.04 -7.64 0.40
CA VAL A 154 23.88 -8.16 -0.98
C VAL A 154 23.93 -9.68 -0.97
N GLU A 155 24.83 -10.27 -0.18
CA GLU A 155 24.97 -11.71 -0.03
C GLU A 155 23.71 -12.34 0.57
N ASP A 156 23.11 -11.70 1.60
CA ASP A 156 21.85 -12.17 2.21
C ASP A 156 20.70 -12.14 1.20
N LEU A 157 20.61 -11.05 0.42
CA LEU A 157 19.57 -10.93 -0.62
C LEU A 157 19.70 -12.03 -1.67
N CYS A 158 20.92 -12.39 -2.07
CA CYS A 158 21.16 -13.48 -3.02
C CYS A 158 20.78 -14.87 -2.50
N THR A 159 20.52 -15.05 -1.20
CA THR A 159 20.01 -16.32 -0.66
C THR A 159 18.53 -16.56 -0.99
N VAL A 160 17.79 -15.51 -1.34
CA VAL A 160 16.37 -15.61 -1.72
C VAL A 160 16.27 -16.15 -3.15
N ASP A 161 15.44 -17.17 -3.33
CA ASP A 161 15.26 -17.81 -4.64
C ASP A 161 14.83 -16.80 -5.71
N GLY A 162 15.54 -16.83 -6.85
CA GLY A 162 15.32 -15.93 -7.97
C GLY A 162 15.99 -14.56 -7.84
N VAL A 163 16.60 -14.21 -6.70
CA VAL A 163 17.37 -12.97 -6.55
C VAL A 163 18.78 -13.17 -7.12
N THR A 164 19.04 -12.55 -8.25
CA THR A 164 20.39 -12.47 -8.83
C THR A 164 21.19 -11.34 -8.16
N GLU A 165 22.53 -11.38 -8.30
CA GLU A 165 23.40 -10.30 -7.81
C GLU A 165 22.98 -8.93 -8.37
N HIS A 166 22.55 -8.88 -9.63
CA HIS A 166 22.03 -7.66 -10.24
C HIS A 166 20.80 -7.12 -9.49
N TRP A 167 19.83 -7.99 -9.17
CA TRP A 167 18.66 -7.58 -8.39
C TRP A 167 19.02 -7.19 -6.97
N ALA A 168 19.92 -7.93 -6.31
CA ALA A 168 20.37 -7.62 -4.96
C ALA A 168 21.00 -6.22 -4.87
N LEU A 169 21.89 -5.88 -5.82
CA LEU A 169 22.47 -4.54 -5.92
C LEU A 169 21.45 -3.46 -6.21
N THR A 170 20.50 -3.71 -7.14
CA THR A 170 19.43 -2.76 -7.49
C THR A 170 18.54 -2.47 -6.31
N ILE A 171 18.13 -3.51 -5.57
CA ILE A 171 17.30 -3.39 -4.36
C ILE A 171 18.05 -2.59 -3.29
N LYS A 172 19.32 -2.93 -3.05
CA LYS A 172 20.13 -2.26 -2.02
C LYS A 172 20.33 -0.77 -2.32
N ASP A 173 20.61 -0.43 -3.57
CA ASP A 173 20.76 0.95 -4.03
C ASP A 173 19.42 1.74 -3.91
N ALA A 174 18.30 1.12 -4.28
CA ALA A 174 16.99 1.74 -4.13
C ALA A 174 16.63 1.99 -2.66
N LEU A 175 16.84 1.00 -1.79
CA LEU A 175 16.60 1.15 -0.35
C LEU A 175 17.50 2.22 0.29
N GLY A 176 18.76 2.33 -0.16
CA GLY A 176 19.69 3.37 0.29
C GLY A 176 19.23 4.78 -0.09
N ARG A 177 18.82 4.98 -1.34
CA ARG A 177 18.34 6.30 -1.82
C ARG A 177 17.08 6.77 -1.09
N ILE A 178 16.18 5.87 -0.78
CA ILE A 178 14.95 6.23 -0.08
C ILE A 178 15.26 6.60 1.38
N ALA A 179 16.14 5.86 2.05
CA ALA A 179 16.60 6.21 3.39
C ALA A 179 17.30 7.58 3.45
N GLU A 180 18.02 7.95 2.39
CA GLU A 180 18.66 9.27 2.30
C GLU A 180 17.64 10.40 2.06
N SER A 181 16.61 10.17 1.23
CA SER A 181 15.58 11.19 0.97
C SER A 181 14.77 11.51 2.21
N SER A 182 14.40 10.51 3.00
CA SER A 182 13.66 10.70 4.24
C SER A 182 14.44 11.44 5.33
N ILE A 183 15.75 11.32 5.33
CA ILE A 183 16.60 12.12 6.24
C ILE A 183 16.61 13.59 5.82
N LEU A 184 16.66 13.88 4.53
CA LEU A 184 16.66 15.25 4.02
C LEU A 184 15.35 15.98 4.27
N ASP A 185 14.21 15.29 4.15
CA ASP A 185 12.88 15.87 4.37
C ASP A 185 12.58 16.17 5.85
N ARG A 186 13.24 15.47 6.77
CA ARG A 186 13.14 15.79 8.22
C ARG A 186 13.89 17.05 8.66
N TYR A 187 14.79 17.57 7.83
CA TYR A 187 15.60 18.75 8.16
C TYR A 187 15.21 20.01 7.37
N ASN A 188 14.17 19.95 6.51
CA ASN A 188 13.56 21.09 5.83
C ASN A 188 12.21 21.47 6.41
#